data_318091db2b71cb374411d2d4b695d939
#
_entry.id   318091db2b71cb374411d2d4b695d939
#
_cell.length_a   1.000
_cell.length_b   1.000
_cell.length_c   1.000
_cell.angle_alpha   90.00
_cell.angle_beta   90.00
_cell.angle_gamma   90.00
#
_symmetry.space_group_name_H-M   'P 1'
#
loop_
_entity.id
_entity.type
_entity.pdbx_description
1 polymer ?
#
loop_
_entity_poly.entity_id
_entity_poly.type
_entity_poly.pdbx_seq_one_letter_code
_entity_poly.pdbx_strand_id
1 'polypeptide(L)'
;MKITLLGTGDATGTPKVGCECPQCTRAKNTGAMRLRTSLLVENSKKHILIDSSPDLRQQLLLHGSPHIDAVIWTHGHYDHFIGFGEFYRVQKIPPVFAAPPVLNYCADLFRFLTFDKGEIQPYEPFDIFGITITLFMVKHPPAFTCGVLFETGESRVAFTSDTNIDIPQKSLDLLTNLDLLLIDAFVPSDITIHKHMNYLDACILSGKLSPKEYRCMHQSHFIPWDLPHLGKDGDTFEFK
;
A
#
# COMPACT_ATOMS: atom_id res chain seq x y z
N MET A 1 -0.06 16.48 -6.58
CA MET A 1 -0.43 15.22 -5.87
C MET A 1 0.42 15.08 -4.61
N LYS A 2 -0.19 14.62 -3.51
CA LYS A 2 0.53 14.34 -2.26
C LYS A 2 0.24 12.90 -1.82
N ILE A 3 1.26 12.18 -1.38
CA ILE A 3 1.12 10.79 -0.90
C ILE A 3 1.64 10.71 0.53
N THR A 4 0.83 10.16 1.43
CA THR A 4 1.20 9.92 2.83
C THR A 4 1.15 8.42 3.12
N LEU A 5 2.20 7.88 3.72
CA LEU A 5 2.25 6.49 4.17
C LEU A 5 1.49 6.39 5.50
N LEU A 6 0.26 5.87 5.48
CA LEU A 6 -0.55 5.72 6.69
C LEU A 6 -0.09 4.55 7.57
N GLY A 7 0.53 3.57 6.94
CA GLY A 7 1.13 2.42 7.58
C GLY A 7 2.12 1.75 6.63
N THR A 8 3.18 1.20 7.19
CA THR A 8 4.31 0.62 6.45
C THR A 8 4.60 -0.83 6.86
N GLY A 9 3.84 -1.35 7.79
CA GLY A 9 4.00 -2.69 8.35
C GLY A 9 3.21 -3.77 7.62
N ASP A 10 3.56 -5.00 7.93
CA ASP A 10 2.93 -6.22 7.45
C ASP A 10 1.59 -6.52 8.15
N ALA A 11 0.98 -7.66 7.81
CA ALA A 11 -0.29 -8.13 8.38
C ALA A 11 -0.33 -8.16 9.93
N THR A 12 0.81 -8.27 10.59
CA THR A 12 0.89 -8.34 12.06
C THR A 12 1.14 -6.97 12.70
N GLY A 13 1.68 -6.04 11.94
CA GLY A 13 2.19 -4.76 12.44
C GLY A 13 3.40 -4.91 13.37
N THR A 14 4.00 -3.77 13.73
CA THR A 14 5.09 -3.75 14.71
C THR A 14 4.78 -2.69 15.78
N PRO A 15 4.77 -3.02 17.09
CA PRO A 15 5.12 -4.31 17.68
C PRO A 15 4.06 -5.39 17.42
N LYS A 16 4.50 -6.61 17.17
CA LYS A 16 3.63 -7.77 17.05
C LYS A 16 3.16 -8.24 18.43
N VAL A 17 1.90 -8.60 18.55
CA VAL A 17 1.31 -9.12 19.80
C VAL A 17 2.08 -10.35 20.29
N GLY A 18 2.48 -10.33 21.57
CA GLY A 18 3.21 -11.43 22.22
C GLY A 18 4.68 -11.59 21.78
N CYS A 19 5.21 -10.72 20.92
CA CYS A 19 6.58 -10.82 20.44
C CYS A 19 7.57 -10.02 21.33
N GLU A 20 8.75 -10.62 21.60
CA GLU A 20 9.83 -10.03 22.39
C GLU A 20 11.13 -9.88 21.57
N CYS A 21 11.06 -9.96 20.25
CA CYS A 21 12.24 -9.72 19.42
C CYS A 21 12.77 -8.28 19.62
N PRO A 22 14.05 -8.01 19.27
CA PRO A 22 14.65 -6.69 19.47
C PRO A 22 13.83 -5.54 18.87
N GLN A 23 13.23 -5.74 17.70
CA GLN A 23 12.46 -4.69 17.02
C GLN A 23 11.12 -4.40 17.74
N CYS A 24 10.42 -5.45 18.20
CA CYS A 24 9.18 -5.30 18.96
C CYS A 24 9.46 -4.73 20.36
N THR A 25 10.55 -5.11 21.00
CA THR A 25 10.98 -4.54 22.30
C THR A 25 11.31 -3.06 22.15
N ARG A 26 12.08 -2.67 21.12
CA ARG A 26 12.35 -1.27 20.80
C ARG A 26 11.05 -0.50 20.58
N ALA A 27 10.13 -1.04 19.78
CA ALA A 27 8.83 -0.43 19.50
C ALA A 27 8.03 -0.15 20.79
N LYS A 28 7.92 -1.14 21.68
CA LYS A 28 7.23 -1.00 22.97
C LYS A 28 7.88 0.07 23.86
N ASN A 29 9.21 0.16 23.87
CA ASN A 29 9.95 1.09 24.71
C ASN A 29 9.94 2.54 24.20
N THR A 30 9.84 2.74 22.89
CA THR A 30 9.92 4.06 22.26
C THR A 30 8.57 4.60 21.79
N GLY A 31 7.53 3.78 21.77
CA GLY A 31 6.24 4.12 21.16
C GLY A 31 6.26 4.09 19.61
N ALA A 32 7.38 3.69 19.00
CA ALA A 32 7.45 3.52 17.55
C ALA A 32 6.53 2.38 17.09
N MET A 33 5.94 2.52 15.91
CA MET A 33 5.06 1.49 15.34
C MET A 33 5.20 1.42 13.82
N ARG A 34 4.78 0.31 13.27
CA ARG A 34 4.46 0.14 11.86
C ARG A 34 3.03 -0.38 11.81
N LEU A 35 2.09 0.48 11.49
CA LEU A 35 0.71 0.11 11.22
C LEU A 35 0.64 -0.67 9.91
N ARG A 36 -0.43 -1.46 9.71
CA ARG A 36 -0.60 -2.24 8.47
C ARG A 36 -0.60 -1.32 7.26
N THR A 37 -0.05 -1.81 6.17
CA THR A 37 0.17 -1.02 4.95
C THR A 37 -1.12 -0.36 4.45
N SER A 38 -1.04 0.94 4.25
CA SER A 38 -2.08 1.77 3.62
C SER A 38 -1.48 3.11 3.19
N LEU A 39 -2.00 3.70 2.12
CA LEU A 39 -1.58 5.01 1.63
C LEU A 39 -2.76 5.96 1.54
N LEU A 40 -2.51 7.23 1.80
CA LEU A 40 -3.43 8.32 1.49
C LEU A 40 -2.88 9.14 0.33
N VAL A 41 -3.62 9.20 -0.76
CA VAL A 41 -3.30 10.02 -1.94
C VAL A 41 -4.24 11.20 -1.99
N GLU A 42 -3.66 12.40 -1.96
CA GLU A 42 -4.40 13.66 -1.97
C GLU A 42 -4.15 14.41 -3.29
N ASN A 43 -5.21 14.86 -3.95
CA ASN A 43 -5.14 15.79 -5.05
C ASN A 43 -6.36 16.73 -5.04
N SER A 44 -6.15 18.04 -5.20
CA SER A 44 -7.23 19.03 -5.26
C SER A 44 -8.25 18.93 -4.11
N LYS A 45 -7.78 18.67 -2.89
CA LYS A 45 -8.61 18.44 -1.68
C LYS A 45 -9.48 17.16 -1.72
N LYS A 46 -9.19 16.25 -2.62
CA LYS A 46 -9.79 14.91 -2.68
C LYS A 46 -8.82 13.88 -2.16
N HIS A 47 -9.34 12.89 -1.45
CA HIS A 47 -8.54 11.85 -0.81
C HIS A 47 -8.93 10.46 -1.34
N ILE A 48 -7.93 9.76 -1.86
CA ILE A 48 -8.04 8.36 -2.25
C ILE A 48 -7.26 7.52 -1.24
N LEU A 49 -7.92 6.55 -0.64
CA LEU A 49 -7.29 5.59 0.24
C LEU A 49 -6.88 4.36 -0.57
N ILE A 50 -5.60 4.00 -0.51
CA ILE A 50 -5.09 2.76 -1.09
C ILE A 50 -4.98 1.75 0.03
N ASP A 51 -5.77 0.70 -0.08
CA ASP A 51 -6.00 -0.33 0.93
C ASP A 51 -6.55 0.22 2.27
N SER A 52 -7.61 -0.38 2.73
CA SER A 52 -8.27 -0.06 4.00
C SER A 52 -7.87 -1.07 5.06
N SER A 53 -6.75 -0.85 5.70
CA SER A 53 -6.18 -1.76 6.68
C SER A 53 -7.03 -1.89 7.96
N PRO A 54 -6.82 -2.93 8.80
CA PRO A 54 -7.46 -3.02 10.12
C PRO A 54 -7.16 -1.83 11.05
N ASP A 55 -6.09 -1.07 10.76
CA ASP A 55 -5.70 0.11 11.53
C ASP A 55 -6.36 1.40 11.02
N LEU A 56 -7.30 1.32 10.08
CA LEU A 56 -7.89 2.47 9.39
C LEU A 56 -8.28 3.60 10.33
N ARG A 57 -8.99 3.30 11.41
CA ARG A 57 -9.41 4.32 12.38
C ARG A 57 -8.21 5.06 12.98
N GLN A 58 -7.19 4.33 13.41
CA GLN A 58 -5.98 4.93 13.99
C GLN A 58 -5.23 5.74 12.95
N GLN A 59 -5.08 5.21 11.76
CA GLN A 59 -4.41 5.86 10.62
C GLN A 59 -5.07 7.20 10.29
N LEU A 60 -6.39 7.25 10.15
CA LEU A 60 -7.10 8.49 9.86
C LEU A 60 -7.00 9.52 11.00
N LEU A 61 -7.10 9.08 12.26
CA LEU A 61 -6.98 9.96 13.41
C LEU A 61 -5.59 10.61 13.50
N LEU A 62 -4.53 9.86 13.23
CA LEU A 62 -3.15 10.37 13.23
C LEU A 62 -2.90 11.41 12.13
N HIS A 63 -3.71 11.39 11.06
CA HIS A 63 -3.55 12.27 9.91
C HIS A 63 -4.68 13.31 9.74
N GLY A 64 -5.27 13.76 10.86
CA GLY A 64 -6.23 14.86 10.86
C GLY A 64 -7.65 14.48 10.44
N SER A 65 -7.97 13.19 10.42
CA SER A 65 -9.30 12.66 10.09
C SER A 65 -9.83 13.14 8.72
N PRO A 66 -9.09 12.94 7.62
CA PRO A 66 -9.54 13.37 6.30
C PRO A 66 -10.82 12.63 5.89
N HIS A 67 -11.69 13.32 5.15
CA HIS A 67 -12.78 12.63 4.45
C HIS A 67 -12.23 11.82 3.29
N ILE A 68 -12.58 10.55 3.20
CA ILE A 68 -12.13 9.66 2.11
C ILE A 68 -13.17 9.71 0.98
N ASP A 69 -12.75 10.14 -0.20
CA ASP A 69 -13.62 10.29 -1.37
C ASP A 69 -13.68 9.02 -2.23
N ALA A 70 -12.64 8.18 -2.18
CA ALA A 70 -12.60 6.88 -2.87
C ALA A 70 -11.61 5.92 -2.19
N VAL A 71 -11.81 4.63 -2.40
CA VAL A 71 -10.89 3.57 -1.96
C VAL A 71 -10.45 2.75 -3.18
N ILE A 72 -9.18 2.37 -3.21
CA ILE A 72 -8.65 1.40 -4.17
C ILE A 72 -8.13 0.20 -3.38
N TRP A 73 -8.59 -1.01 -3.70
CA TRP A 73 -8.04 -2.24 -3.13
C TRP A 73 -7.06 -2.89 -4.10
N THR A 74 -5.89 -3.22 -3.59
CA THR A 74 -4.83 -3.89 -4.37
C THR A 74 -5.06 -5.39 -4.45
N HIS A 75 -5.48 -6.01 -3.36
CA HIS A 75 -5.76 -7.45 -3.26
C HIS A 75 -6.62 -7.80 -2.04
N GLY A 76 -7.00 -9.09 -1.93
CA GLY A 76 -7.95 -9.57 -0.93
C GLY A 76 -7.34 -10.16 0.34
N HIS A 77 -6.12 -9.81 0.74
CA HIS A 77 -5.64 -10.19 2.07
C HIS A 77 -6.23 -9.29 3.15
N TYR A 78 -6.53 -9.89 4.30
CA TYR A 78 -7.22 -9.27 5.43
C TYR A 78 -6.65 -7.89 5.80
N ASP A 79 -5.36 -7.78 5.85
CA ASP A 79 -4.63 -6.57 6.26
C ASP A 79 -4.73 -5.40 5.27
N HIS A 80 -5.24 -5.64 4.05
CA HIS A 80 -5.39 -4.62 3.02
C HIS A 80 -6.83 -4.12 2.82
N PHE A 81 -7.86 -4.84 3.27
CA PHE A 81 -9.21 -4.40 2.95
C PHE A 81 -10.22 -4.42 4.10
N ILE A 82 -9.97 -5.20 5.19
CA ILE A 82 -11.02 -5.47 6.18
C ILE A 82 -11.45 -4.22 6.97
N GLY A 83 -10.59 -3.24 7.13
CA GLY A 83 -10.91 -1.96 7.79
C GLY A 83 -11.97 -1.14 7.07
N PHE A 84 -12.32 -1.47 5.82
CA PHE A 84 -13.39 -0.80 5.07
C PHE A 84 -14.72 -0.79 5.81
N GLY A 85 -14.98 -1.80 6.63
CA GLY A 85 -16.16 -1.87 7.47
C GLY A 85 -16.30 -0.70 8.46
N GLU A 86 -15.20 -0.05 8.84
CA GLU A 86 -15.23 1.14 9.72
C GLU A 86 -16.01 2.30 9.11
N PHE A 87 -16.03 2.46 7.78
CA PHE A 87 -16.75 3.55 7.10
C PHE A 87 -18.24 3.59 7.41
N TYR A 88 -18.85 2.46 7.75
CA TYR A 88 -20.25 2.39 8.12
C TYR A 88 -20.65 3.37 9.25
N ARG A 89 -19.70 3.75 10.13
CA ARG A 89 -19.94 4.62 11.29
C ARG A 89 -19.13 5.91 11.26
N VAL A 90 -18.22 6.06 10.32
CA VAL A 90 -17.27 7.19 10.28
C VAL A 90 -17.78 8.29 9.33
N GLN A 91 -18.23 7.90 8.14
CA GLN A 91 -18.68 8.82 7.09
C GLN A 91 -19.63 8.11 6.13
N LYS A 92 -20.13 8.83 5.11
CA LYS A 92 -20.76 8.18 3.95
C LYS A 92 -19.74 7.22 3.34
N ILE A 93 -20.15 5.97 3.12
CA ILE A 93 -19.26 4.94 2.58
C ILE A 93 -18.75 5.37 1.21
N PRO A 94 -17.42 5.44 1.01
CA PRO A 94 -16.84 5.85 -0.28
C PRO A 94 -17.01 4.77 -1.34
N PRO A 95 -17.02 5.13 -2.64
CA PRO A 95 -16.91 4.17 -3.72
C PRO A 95 -15.58 3.41 -3.64
N VAL A 96 -15.61 2.15 -4.08
CA VAL A 96 -14.43 1.27 -4.11
C VAL A 96 -14.10 0.91 -5.54
N PHE A 97 -12.83 1.00 -5.88
CA PHE A 97 -12.27 0.62 -7.16
C PHE A 97 -11.25 -0.50 -6.98
N ALA A 98 -11.31 -1.54 -7.82
CA ALA A 98 -10.35 -2.63 -7.82
C ALA A 98 -10.42 -3.45 -9.11
N ALA A 99 -9.43 -4.30 -9.33
CA ALA A 99 -9.53 -5.33 -10.37
C ALA A 99 -10.70 -6.30 -10.05
N PRO A 100 -11.44 -6.80 -11.06
CA PRO A 100 -12.66 -7.60 -10.85
C PRO A 100 -12.50 -8.77 -9.86
N PRO A 101 -11.42 -9.59 -9.89
CA PRO A 101 -11.26 -10.67 -8.91
C PRO A 101 -11.15 -10.17 -7.47
N VAL A 102 -10.48 -9.04 -7.24
CA VAL A 102 -10.31 -8.42 -5.93
C VAL A 102 -11.63 -7.84 -5.45
N LEU A 103 -12.30 -7.06 -6.32
CA LEU A 103 -13.56 -6.40 -6.00
C LEU A 103 -14.63 -7.42 -5.60
N ASN A 104 -14.78 -8.49 -6.38
CA ASN A 104 -15.76 -9.54 -6.10
C ASN A 104 -15.49 -10.24 -4.77
N TYR A 105 -14.24 -10.61 -4.51
CA TYR A 105 -13.86 -11.29 -3.26
C TYR A 105 -14.05 -10.39 -2.03
N CYS A 106 -13.53 -9.18 -2.05
CA CYS A 106 -13.57 -8.28 -0.90
C CYS A 106 -14.98 -7.77 -0.62
N ALA A 107 -15.73 -7.38 -1.66
CA ALA A 107 -17.08 -6.86 -1.50
C ALA A 107 -18.06 -7.90 -0.95
N ASP A 108 -17.83 -9.18 -1.21
CA ASP A 108 -18.68 -10.27 -0.70
C ASP A 108 -18.67 -10.35 0.83
N LEU A 109 -17.58 -9.95 1.47
CA LEU A 109 -17.48 -9.87 2.94
C LEU A 109 -18.24 -8.68 3.54
N PHE A 110 -18.58 -7.69 2.72
CA PHE A 110 -19.31 -6.48 3.14
C PHE A 110 -20.76 -6.45 2.61
N ARG A 111 -21.43 -7.59 2.48
CA ARG A 111 -22.82 -7.68 1.99
C ARG A 111 -23.83 -6.86 2.79
N PHE A 112 -23.49 -6.52 4.03
CA PHE A 112 -24.30 -5.66 4.90
C PHE A 112 -24.12 -4.16 4.62
N LEU A 113 -23.20 -3.78 3.74
CA LEU A 113 -22.96 -2.40 3.33
C LEU A 113 -23.43 -2.17 1.89
N THR A 114 -23.96 -0.98 1.65
CA THR A 114 -24.28 -0.51 0.30
C THR A 114 -23.25 0.55 -0.10
N PHE A 115 -22.50 0.30 -1.16
CA PHE A 115 -21.48 1.23 -1.70
C PHE A 115 -21.30 1.02 -3.19
N ASP A 116 -20.84 2.07 -3.88
CA ASP A 116 -20.56 2.02 -5.31
C ASP A 116 -19.28 1.22 -5.58
N LYS A 117 -19.29 0.44 -6.64
CA LYS A 117 -18.20 -0.47 -7.04
C LYS A 117 -17.75 -0.12 -8.46
N GLY A 118 -16.48 0.18 -8.63
CA GLY A 118 -15.83 0.44 -9.92
C GLY A 118 -14.85 -0.67 -10.27
N GLU A 119 -15.15 -1.45 -11.30
CA GLU A 119 -14.22 -2.43 -11.83
C GLU A 119 -13.17 -1.74 -12.72
N ILE A 120 -11.89 -2.03 -12.48
CA ILE A 120 -10.77 -1.51 -13.24
C ILE A 120 -9.96 -2.66 -13.77
N GLN A 121 -9.80 -2.72 -15.09
CA GLN A 121 -8.96 -3.73 -15.71
C GLN A 121 -7.48 -3.38 -15.52
N PRO A 122 -6.63 -4.35 -15.14
CA PRO A 122 -5.19 -4.10 -15.12
C PRO A 122 -4.66 -3.63 -16.46
N TYR A 123 -3.75 -2.65 -16.41
CA TYR A 123 -3.12 -2.00 -17.56
C TYR A 123 -4.04 -1.06 -18.36
N GLU A 124 -5.27 -0.82 -17.92
CA GLU A 124 -6.14 0.20 -18.48
C GLU A 124 -6.14 1.42 -17.56
N PRO A 125 -5.62 2.58 -18.04
CA PRO A 125 -5.59 3.79 -17.21
C PRO A 125 -7.01 4.34 -17.04
N PHE A 126 -7.31 4.86 -15.86
CA PHE A 126 -8.54 5.60 -15.58
C PHE A 126 -8.22 6.86 -14.79
N ASP A 127 -9.03 7.90 -14.97
CA ASP A 127 -8.87 9.14 -14.23
C ASP A 127 -9.80 9.17 -13.00
N ILE A 128 -9.24 9.59 -11.86
CA ILE A 128 -9.99 9.85 -10.65
C ILE A 128 -9.43 11.10 -9.97
N PHE A 129 -10.25 12.15 -9.84
CA PHE A 129 -9.89 13.43 -9.23
C PHE A 129 -8.65 14.11 -9.83
N GLY A 130 -8.44 13.94 -11.14
CA GLY A 130 -7.29 14.50 -11.87
C GLY A 130 -5.98 13.75 -11.64
N ILE A 131 -6.05 12.51 -11.19
CA ILE A 131 -4.95 11.55 -11.17
C ILE A 131 -5.27 10.44 -12.14
N THR A 132 -4.39 10.16 -13.08
CA THR A 132 -4.47 8.97 -13.91
C THR A 132 -3.90 7.80 -13.12
N ILE A 133 -4.71 6.76 -12.92
CA ILE A 133 -4.34 5.56 -12.16
C ILE A 133 -4.32 4.36 -13.11
N THR A 134 -3.25 3.58 -13.04
CA THR A 134 -3.14 2.31 -13.75
C THR A 134 -2.83 1.19 -12.76
N LEU A 135 -3.71 0.21 -12.68
CA LEU A 135 -3.41 -1.03 -11.96
C LEU A 135 -2.48 -1.90 -12.81
N PHE A 136 -1.46 -2.48 -12.21
CA PHE A 136 -0.55 -3.40 -12.90
C PHE A 136 -0.39 -4.69 -12.09
N MET A 137 -0.35 -5.83 -12.78
CA MET A 137 -0.26 -7.13 -12.11
C MET A 137 1.12 -7.32 -11.46
N VAL A 138 1.11 -7.87 -10.25
CA VAL A 138 2.30 -8.31 -9.53
C VAL A 138 2.13 -9.77 -9.11
N LYS A 139 3.14 -10.36 -8.47
CA LYS A 139 3.14 -11.79 -8.15
C LYS A 139 3.13 -12.04 -6.65
N HIS A 140 1.95 -12.29 -6.11
CA HIS A 140 1.72 -12.57 -4.69
C HIS A 140 0.80 -13.80 -4.49
N PRO A 141 1.24 -15.01 -4.89
CA PRO A 141 0.41 -16.21 -4.87
C PRO A 141 -0.05 -16.61 -3.46
N PRO A 142 -1.28 -17.12 -3.30
CA PRO A 142 -2.26 -17.40 -4.34
C PRO A 142 -3.17 -16.21 -4.67
N ALA A 143 -2.98 -15.04 -4.04
CA ALA A 143 -3.85 -13.89 -4.22
C ALA A 143 -3.65 -13.23 -5.59
N PHE A 144 -4.76 -12.83 -6.24
CA PHE A 144 -4.70 -11.90 -7.35
C PHE A 144 -4.35 -10.52 -6.80
N THR A 145 -3.21 -9.97 -7.20
CA THR A 145 -2.69 -8.72 -6.66
C THR A 145 -2.28 -7.76 -7.75
N CYS A 146 -2.61 -6.50 -7.56
CA CYS A 146 -2.16 -5.40 -8.41
C CYS A 146 -1.36 -4.38 -7.60
N GLY A 147 -0.29 -3.88 -8.20
CA GLY A 147 0.29 -2.61 -7.83
C GLY A 147 -0.52 -1.46 -8.43
N VAL A 148 -0.20 -0.23 -8.04
CA VAL A 148 -0.88 0.99 -8.47
C VAL A 148 0.15 2.00 -8.95
N LEU A 149 -0.01 2.48 -10.18
CA LEU A 149 0.75 3.59 -10.75
C LEU A 149 -0.14 4.84 -10.72
N PHE A 150 0.38 5.92 -10.17
CA PHE A 150 -0.25 7.23 -10.08
C PHE A 150 0.50 8.21 -10.99
N GLU A 151 -0.22 8.94 -11.82
CA GLU A 151 0.36 9.90 -12.75
C GLU A 151 -0.41 11.23 -12.69
N THR A 152 0.33 12.35 -12.51
CA THR A 152 -0.21 13.70 -12.58
C THR A 152 0.80 14.60 -13.29
N GLY A 153 0.40 15.26 -14.37
CA GLY A 153 1.32 16.11 -15.12
C GLY A 153 2.60 15.38 -15.50
N GLU A 154 3.72 15.78 -14.90
CA GLU A 154 5.03 15.15 -15.14
C GLU A 154 5.44 14.16 -14.04
N SER A 155 4.61 13.96 -13.02
CA SER A 155 4.96 13.14 -11.86
C SER A 155 4.41 11.73 -11.96
N ARG A 156 5.26 10.74 -11.64
CA ARG A 156 4.94 9.31 -11.69
C ARG A 156 5.34 8.62 -10.39
N VAL A 157 4.38 8.02 -9.71
CA VAL A 157 4.60 7.29 -8.46
C VAL A 157 4.02 5.89 -8.57
N ALA A 158 4.78 4.88 -8.19
CA ALA A 158 4.31 3.51 -8.17
C ALA A 158 4.33 2.93 -6.76
N PHE A 159 3.28 2.17 -6.44
CA PHE A 159 3.19 1.30 -5.27
C PHE A 159 3.04 -0.14 -5.76
N THR A 160 4.00 -1.01 -5.43
CA THR A 160 3.95 -2.41 -5.89
C THR A 160 2.87 -3.21 -5.20
N SER A 161 2.38 -2.76 -4.04
CA SER A 161 1.67 -3.63 -3.10
C SER A 161 2.53 -4.85 -2.73
N ASP A 162 1.92 -5.91 -2.25
CA ASP A 162 2.58 -7.16 -1.87
C ASP A 162 3.03 -7.92 -3.10
N THR A 163 4.29 -8.27 -3.18
CA THR A 163 4.83 -9.00 -4.33
C THR A 163 6.16 -9.68 -4.04
N ASN A 164 6.45 -10.76 -4.73
CA ASN A 164 7.82 -11.24 -4.84
C ASN A 164 8.57 -10.52 -5.99
N ILE A 165 9.84 -10.86 -6.21
CA ILE A 165 10.70 -10.22 -7.21
C ILE A 165 10.30 -10.55 -8.67
N ASP A 166 9.53 -11.62 -8.90
CA ASP A 166 9.13 -12.08 -10.24
C ASP A 166 7.94 -11.29 -10.79
N ILE A 167 8.02 -9.97 -10.77
CA ILE A 167 7.00 -9.09 -11.35
C ILE A 167 6.93 -9.31 -12.86
N PRO A 168 5.73 -9.42 -13.47
CA PRO A 168 5.58 -9.61 -14.91
C PRO A 168 6.26 -8.51 -15.73
N GLN A 169 6.93 -8.86 -16.84
CA GLN A 169 7.66 -7.89 -17.67
C GLN A 169 6.77 -6.72 -18.11
N LYS A 170 5.53 -6.99 -18.52
CA LYS A 170 4.55 -5.94 -18.88
C LYS A 170 4.36 -4.91 -17.76
N SER A 171 4.42 -5.31 -16.48
CA SER A 171 4.35 -4.41 -15.35
C SER A 171 5.65 -3.65 -15.15
N LEU A 172 6.80 -4.32 -15.28
CA LEU A 172 8.11 -3.65 -15.21
C LEU A 172 8.26 -2.57 -16.28
N ASP A 173 7.74 -2.81 -17.48
CA ASP A 173 7.78 -1.84 -18.59
C ASP A 173 7.00 -0.54 -18.28
N LEU A 174 6.02 -0.60 -17.38
CA LEU A 174 5.30 0.58 -16.90
C LEU A 174 6.08 1.36 -15.83
N LEU A 175 6.97 0.68 -15.09
CA LEU A 175 7.66 1.24 -13.93
C LEU A 175 8.93 1.99 -14.33
N THR A 176 8.82 2.87 -15.33
CA THR A 176 9.93 3.69 -15.84
C THR A 176 9.76 5.14 -15.45
N ASN A 177 10.88 5.86 -15.30
CA ASN A 177 10.90 7.31 -14.99
C ASN A 177 10.07 7.66 -13.74
N LEU A 178 10.13 6.83 -12.71
CA LEU A 178 9.40 7.06 -11.46
C LEU A 178 10.07 8.15 -10.63
N ASP A 179 9.26 9.06 -10.09
CA ASP A 179 9.69 10.00 -9.05
C ASP A 179 9.80 9.30 -7.70
N LEU A 180 8.86 8.38 -7.40
CA LEU A 180 8.87 7.58 -6.19
C LEU A 180 8.41 6.15 -6.48
N LEU A 181 9.12 5.18 -5.92
CA LEU A 181 8.72 3.77 -5.88
C LEU A 181 8.50 3.34 -4.43
N LEU A 182 7.26 2.93 -4.12
CA LEU A 182 6.90 2.27 -2.86
C LEU A 182 6.90 0.77 -3.11
N ILE A 183 7.83 0.03 -2.49
CA ILE A 183 8.15 -1.35 -2.87
C ILE A 183 8.07 -2.30 -1.68
N ASP A 184 7.51 -3.50 -1.88
CA ASP A 184 7.47 -4.58 -0.88
C ASP A 184 8.89 -4.91 -0.38
N ALA A 185 9.05 -5.01 0.94
CA ALA A 185 10.30 -5.47 1.58
C ALA A 185 9.97 -6.11 2.93
N PHE A 186 9.38 -7.30 2.87
CA PHE A 186 8.73 -7.94 4.00
C PHE A 186 9.69 -8.41 5.10
N VAL A 187 10.83 -8.99 4.73
CA VAL A 187 11.79 -9.60 5.68
C VAL A 187 13.22 -9.12 5.44
N PRO A 188 14.12 -9.28 6.43
CA PRO A 188 15.54 -9.02 6.23
C PRO A 188 16.16 -9.83 5.07
N SER A 189 17.33 -9.39 4.60
CA SER A 189 18.00 -9.93 3.41
C SER A 189 18.39 -11.39 3.49
N ASP A 190 18.54 -11.94 4.69
CA ASP A 190 18.94 -13.33 4.96
C ASP A 190 17.75 -14.30 5.03
N ILE A 191 16.51 -13.77 4.88
CA ILE A 191 15.29 -14.58 4.88
C ILE A 191 14.66 -14.53 3.49
N THR A 192 14.25 -15.70 2.98
CA THR A 192 13.53 -15.81 1.70
C THR A 192 12.10 -16.26 1.93
N ILE A 193 11.15 -15.56 1.31
CA ILE A 193 9.72 -15.89 1.34
C ILE A 193 9.17 -15.86 -0.09
N HIS A 194 8.48 -16.92 -0.51
CA HIS A 194 8.00 -17.06 -1.89
C HIS A 194 6.98 -16.01 -2.34
N LYS A 195 6.29 -15.35 -1.39
CA LYS A 195 5.20 -14.42 -1.68
C LYS A 195 5.63 -12.95 -1.69
N HIS A 196 6.75 -12.64 -1.04
CA HIS A 196 7.23 -11.28 -0.83
C HIS A 196 8.69 -11.15 -1.19
N MET A 197 9.12 -9.95 -1.44
CA MET A 197 10.54 -9.60 -1.49
C MET A 197 11.13 -9.53 -0.08
N ASN A 198 12.39 -9.91 0.05
CA ASN A 198 13.19 -9.48 1.17
C ASN A 198 13.79 -8.08 0.89
N TYR A 199 14.46 -7.52 1.88
CA TYR A 199 15.04 -6.18 1.75
C TYR A 199 16.09 -6.10 0.62
N LEU A 200 16.89 -7.14 0.40
CA LEU A 200 17.89 -7.15 -0.68
C LEU A 200 17.22 -7.20 -2.06
N ASP A 201 16.18 -8.02 -2.22
CA ASP A 201 15.39 -8.10 -3.46
C ASP A 201 14.79 -6.74 -3.82
N ALA A 202 14.23 -6.03 -2.82
CA ALA A 202 13.69 -4.68 -2.99
C ALA A 202 14.78 -3.68 -3.44
N CYS A 203 15.96 -3.73 -2.84
CA CYS A 203 17.11 -2.89 -3.25
C CYS A 203 17.57 -3.21 -4.68
N ILE A 204 17.66 -4.49 -5.05
CA ILE A 204 18.08 -4.92 -6.39
C ILE A 204 17.07 -4.44 -7.44
N LEU A 205 15.77 -4.64 -7.19
CA LEU A 205 14.73 -4.23 -8.12
C LEU A 205 14.66 -2.70 -8.25
N SER A 206 14.74 -1.98 -7.13
CA SER A 206 14.81 -0.51 -7.15
C SER A 206 16.02 0.00 -7.94
N GLY A 207 17.18 -0.64 -7.78
CA GLY A 207 18.38 -0.31 -8.58
C GLY A 207 18.19 -0.52 -10.08
N LYS A 208 17.47 -1.57 -10.49
CA LYS A 208 17.14 -1.85 -11.90
C LYS A 208 16.15 -0.84 -12.48
N LEU A 209 15.13 -0.46 -11.71
CA LEU A 209 14.09 0.50 -12.13
C LEU A 209 14.56 1.96 -12.07
N SER A 210 15.61 2.23 -11.28
CA SER A 210 16.22 3.54 -11.12
C SER A 210 15.23 4.69 -10.87
N PRO A 211 14.28 4.57 -9.90
CA PRO A 211 13.42 5.69 -9.53
C PRO A 211 14.27 6.83 -8.93
N LYS A 212 13.77 8.07 -8.94
CA LYS A 212 14.45 9.18 -8.25
C LYS A 212 14.53 8.94 -6.75
N GLU A 213 13.51 8.30 -6.17
CA GLU A 213 13.44 7.92 -4.76
C GLU A 213 12.69 6.60 -4.60
N TYR A 214 13.01 5.81 -3.56
CA TYR A 214 12.19 4.65 -3.19
C TYR A 214 12.05 4.49 -1.69
N ARG A 215 10.96 3.84 -1.27
CA ARG A 215 10.72 3.42 0.12
C ARG A 215 10.25 1.98 0.17
N CYS A 216 10.87 1.24 1.09
CA CYS A 216 10.47 -0.12 1.43
C CYS A 216 9.20 -0.09 2.28
N MET A 217 8.22 -0.87 1.89
CA MET A 217 6.89 -0.99 2.50
C MET A 217 6.65 -2.40 2.99
N HIS A 218 5.51 -2.65 3.64
CA HIS A 218 5.05 -3.97 4.10
C HIS A 218 6.08 -4.70 4.98
N GLN A 219 6.70 -3.93 5.86
CA GLN A 219 7.84 -4.36 6.68
C GLN A 219 7.37 -5.22 7.86
N SER A 220 7.88 -6.46 7.96
CA SER A 220 7.62 -7.28 9.14
C SER A 220 8.37 -6.78 10.37
N HIS A 221 7.95 -7.29 11.52
CA HIS A 221 8.62 -6.99 12.79
C HIS A 221 10.07 -7.52 12.88
N PHE A 222 10.58 -8.22 11.87
CA PHE A 222 11.98 -8.63 11.78
C PHE A 222 12.88 -7.59 11.11
N ILE A 223 12.31 -6.68 10.31
CA ILE A 223 13.07 -5.61 9.64
C ILE A 223 13.66 -4.65 10.69
N PRO A 224 15.01 -4.51 10.76
CA PRO A 224 15.64 -3.52 11.62
C PRO A 224 15.14 -2.10 11.33
N TRP A 225 15.02 -1.27 12.37
CA TRP A 225 14.50 0.10 12.24
C TRP A 225 15.42 1.07 11.51
N ASP A 226 16.71 0.74 11.44
CA ASP A 226 17.76 1.66 10.99
C ASP A 226 18.30 1.34 9.58
N LEU A 227 17.63 0.45 8.83
CA LEU A 227 17.99 0.20 7.44
C LEU A 227 17.66 1.41 6.57
N PRO A 228 18.48 1.69 5.51
CA PRO A 228 18.18 2.73 4.55
C PRO A 228 16.85 2.51 3.82
N HIS A 229 16.28 3.58 3.31
CA HIS A 229 15.10 3.57 2.45
C HIS A 229 13.85 2.91 3.04
N LEU A 230 13.77 2.69 4.36
CA LEU A 230 12.52 2.25 4.96
C LEU A 230 11.49 3.36 4.91
N GLY A 231 10.27 3.04 4.48
CA GLY A 231 9.12 3.90 4.71
C GLY A 231 8.77 3.93 6.20
N LYS A 232 8.32 5.07 6.67
CA LYS A 232 7.85 5.26 8.03
C LYS A 232 6.40 5.72 8.01
N ASP A 233 5.63 5.29 8.99
CA ASP A 233 4.26 5.78 9.17
C ASP A 233 4.29 7.30 9.31
N GLY A 234 3.52 8.00 8.48
CA GLY A 234 3.49 9.45 8.41
C GLY A 234 4.46 10.10 7.40
N ASP A 235 5.36 9.36 6.75
CA ASP A 235 6.16 9.92 5.66
C ASP A 235 5.25 10.48 4.56
N THR A 236 5.58 11.68 4.09
CA THR A 236 4.77 12.41 3.10
C THR A 236 5.64 12.88 1.94
N PHE A 237 5.13 12.72 0.72
CA PHE A 237 5.78 13.11 -0.53
C PHE A 237 4.84 14.01 -1.34
N GLU A 238 5.36 15.13 -1.85
CA GLU A 238 4.60 16.09 -2.65
C GLU A 238 5.13 16.14 -4.07
N PHE A 239 4.21 16.07 -5.03
CA PHE A 239 4.48 16.06 -6.47
C PHE A 239 3.71 17.18 -7.14
N LYS A 240 4.36 17.84 -8.10
CA LYS A 240 3.78 18.93 -8.90
C LYS A 240 2.86 18.43 -9.98
#